data_0e0e312b0c848804455eb775330dfcc4
#
_entry.id   0e0e312b0c848804455eb775330dfcc4
#
_cell.length_a   1.000
_cell.length_b   1.000
_cell.length_c   1.000
_cell.angle_alpha   90.00
_cell.angle_beta   90.00
_cell.angle_gamma   90.00
#
_symmetry.space_group_name_H-M   'P 1'
#
loop_
_entity.id
_entity.type
_entity.pdbx_description
1 polymer ?
#
loop_
_entity_poly.entity_id
_entity_poly.type
_entity_poly.pdbx_seq_one_letter_code
_entity_poly.pdbx_strand_id
1 'polypeptide(L)'
;MAYRPGWVDHLIGWHVYPLGFVGAPARLESQEVSHRLAHLGAWLDHAVALGCSSLALGPVFSSASHGYDTLDYFTIDPRLGDDDDFDHLLQAAHARGLSVLLDGVFNHVSRRNRIVQDAQSAGPDSDAGRMVRWCAGHLDVFEGHSDLVALNHDNPAVRE
;
A
#
# COMPACT_ATOMS: atom_id res chain seq x y z
N MET A 1 25.12 11.24 -7.34
CA MET A 1 23.90 12.05 -7.30
C MET A 1 22.72 11.12 -7.56
N ALA A 2 21.71 11.12 -6.68
CA ALA A 2 20.50 10.38 -6.94
C ALA A 2 19.79 10.98 -8.17
N TYR A 3 19.33 10.12 -9.10
CA TYR A 3 18.55 10.55 -10.25
C TYR A 3 17.24 11.16 -9.77
N ARG A 4 16.97 12.43 -10.13
CA ARG A 4 15.71 13.12 -9.85
C ARG A 4 15.00 13.37 -11.17
N PRO A 5 13.84 12.75 -11.41
CA PRO A 5 13.05 13.00 -12.60
C PRO A 5 12.61 14.46 -12.69
N GLY A 6 12.66 15.07 -13.88
CA GLY A 6 12.36 16.50 -14.06
C GLY A 6 10.92 16.90 -13.71
N TRP A 7 9.96 15.95 -13.79
CA TRP A 7 8.56 16.19 -13.42
C TRP A 7 8.37 16.48 -11.92
N VAL A 8 9.30 16.04 -11.05
CA VAL A 8 9.24 16.26 -9.59
C VAL A 8 9.39 17.75 -9.25
N ASP A 9 10.09 18.55 -10.08
CA ASP A 9 10.36 19.96 -9.79
C ASP A 9 9.10 20.85 -9.85
N HIS A 10 8.06 20.40 -10.52
CA HIS A 10 6.81 21.13 -10.74
C HIS A 10 5.58 20.33 -10.29
N LEU A 11 5.78 19.34 -9.41
CA LEU A 11 4.71 18.46 -8.96
C LEU A 11 3.75 19.21 -8.03
N ILE A 12 2.46 19.19 -8.40
CA ILE A 12 1.34 19.56 -7.54
C ILE A 12 0.49 18.31 -7.38
N GLY A 13 0.52 17.71 -6.18
CA GLY A 13 -0.14 16.44 -5.89
C GLY A 13 -1.54 16.61 -5.32
N TRP A 14 -2.50 15.88 -5.88
CA TRP A 14 -3.76 15.60 -5.19
C TRP A 14 -3.60 14.29 -4.42
N HIS A 15 -3.53 14.39 -3.09
CA HIS A 15 -3.40 13.21 -2.24
C HIS A 15 -4.77 12.66 -1.87
N VAL A 16 -4.96 11.37 -2.08
CA VAL A 16 -6.21 10.66 -1.79
C VAL A 16 -5.90 9.42 -0.96
N TYR A 17 -6.67 9.22 0.11
CA TYR A 17 -6.74 7.95 0.82
C TYR A 17 -7.83 7.08 0.18
N PRO A 18 -7.48 6.06 -0.65
CA PRO A 18 -8.43 5.41 -1.54
C PRO A 18 -9.58 4.72 -0.83
N LEU A 19 -9.32 3.88 0.18
CA LEU A 19 -10.35 3.15 0.90
C LEU A 19 -11.42 4.07 1.49
N GLY A 20 -10.99 5.17 2.12
CA GLY A 20 -11.92 6.17 2.67
C GLY A 20 -12.67 6.93 1.58
N PHE A 21 -11.95 7.32 0.51
CA PHE A 21 -12.54 8.11 -0.58
C PHE A 21 -13.66 7.37 -1.30
N VAL A 22 -13.49 6.07 -1.55
CA VAL A 22 -14.50 5.25 -2.25
C VAL A 22 -15.54 4.63 -1.31
N GLY A 23 -15.53 4.98 -0.02
CA GLY A 23 -16.45 4.42 0.97
C GLY A 23 -16.32 2.91 1.16
N ALA A 24 -15.10 2.39 1.10
CA ALA A 24 -14.84 0.97 1.32
C ALA A 24 -15.12 0.57 2.79
N PRO A 25 -15.50 -0.71 3.05
CA PRO A 25 -15.63 -1.21 4.42
C PRO A 25 -14.32 -1.04 5.22
N ALA A 26 -14.43 -0.73 6.52
CA ALA A 26 -13.29 -0.46 7.38
C ALA A 26 -12.36 -1.68 7.57
N ARG A 27 -12.87 -2.89 7.37
CA ARG A 27 -12.12 -4.15 7.49
C ARG A 27 -12.32 -5.01 6.25
N LEU A 28 -11.29 -5.78 5.92
CA LEU A 28 -11.37 -6.80 4.87
C LEU A 28 -12.06 -8.04 5.45
N GLU A 29 -13.34 -8.21 5.13
CA GLU A 29 -14.17 -9.33 5.58
C GLU A 29 -14.42 -10.33 4.45
N SER A 30 -14.25 -9.94 3.18
CA SER A 30 -14.46 -10.76 2.00
C SER A 30 -13.34 -10.52 0.98
N GLN A 31 -13.02 -11.54 0.19
CA GLN A 31 -12.15 -11.45 -0.98
C GLN A 31 -12.92 -11.13 -2.27
N GLU A 32 -14.20 -10.84 -2.18
CA GLU A 32 -15.02 -10.43 -3.32
C GLU A 32 -14.62 -9.03 -3.79
N VAL A 33 -14.34 -8.91 -5.07
CA VAL A 33 -13.90 -7.65 -5.69
C VAL A 33 -15.08 -6.67 -5.82
N SER A 34 -14.84 -5.42 -5.46
CA SER A 34 -15.90 -4.40 -5.37
C SER A 34 -15.77 -3.24 -6.37
N HIS A 35 -14.91 -3.27 -7.36
CA HIS A 35 -14.75 -2.33 -8.50
C HIS A 35 -14.98 -0.83 -8.16
N ARG A 36 -14.52 -0.37 -6.95
CA ARG A 36 -14.78 0.99 -6.46
C ARG A 36 -13.81 2.03 -7.01
N LEU A 37 -12.67 1.62 -7.60
CA LEU A 37 -11.68 2.56 -8.19
C LEU A 37 -12.28 3.40 -9.31
N ALA A 38 -13.32 2.92 -9.99
CA ALA A 38 -14.06 3.70 -10.98
C ALA A 38 -14.63 5.01 -10.40
N HIS A 39 -15.02 5.02 -9.11
CA HIS A 39 -15.46 6.25 -8.44
C HIS A 39 -14.34 7.28 -8.36
N LEU A 40 -13.11 6.86 -8.01
CA LEU A 40 -11.95 7.75 -8.00
C LEU A 40 -11.61 8.24 -9.41
N GLY A 41 -11.69 7.37 -10.42
CA GLY A 41 -11.51 7.72 -11.83
C GLY A 41 -12.41 8.87 -12.31
N ALA A 42 -13.64 8.93 -11.81
CA ALA A 42 -14.58 10.00 -12.13
C ALA A 42 -14.17 11.40 -11.59
N TRP A 43 -13.22 11.47 -10.65
CA TRP A 43 -12.72 12.71 -10.05
C TRP A 43 -11.43 13.24 -10.67
N LEU A 44 -10.82 12.54 -11.63
CA LEU A 44 -9.53 12.95 -12.22
C LEU A 44 -9.63 14.31 -12.93
N ASP A 45 -10.74 14.63 -13.58
CA ASP A 45 -10.95 15.93 -14.22
C ASP A 45 -11.01 17.07 -13.19
N HIS A 46 -11.52 16.78 -11.97
CA HIS A 46 -11.49 17.73 -10.87
C HIS A 46 -10.05 18.02 -10.42
N ALA A 47 -9.19 17.00 -10.29
CA ALA A 47 -7.78 17.18 -9.97
C ALA A 47 -7.07 18.06 -11.00
N VAL A 48 -7.32 17.83 -12.30
CA VAL A 48 -6.78 18.66 -13.39
C VAL A 48 -7.29 20.11 -13.29
N ALA A 49 -8.57 20.30 -13.02
CA ALA A 49 -9.16 21.64 -12.86
C ALA A 49 -8.58 22.42 -11.67
N LEU A 50 -8.11 21.73 -10.63
CA LEU A 50 -7.37 22.32 -9.50
C LEU A 50 -5.91 22.65 -9.84
N GLY A 51 -5.41 22.30 -11.03
CA GLY A 51 -4.04 22.51 -11.44
C GLY A 51 -3.07 21.44 -10.93
N CYS A 52 -3.56 20.29 -10.48
CA CYS A 52 -2.72 19.17 -10.08
C CYS A 52 -2.03 18.53 -11.29
N SER A 53 -0.78 18.12 -11.11
CA SER A 53 0.02 17.37 -12.08
C SER A 53 0.27 15.93 -11.65
N SER A 54 -0.22 15.54 -10.48
CA SER A 54 -0.10 14.18 -9.97
C SER A 54 -1.26 13.78 -9.08
N LEU A 55 -1.52 12.47 -9.08
CA LEU A 55 -2.40 11.77 -8.14
C LEU A 55 -1.51 10.97 -7.19
N ALA A 56 -1.49 11.33 -5.92
CA ALA A 56 -0.80 10.60 -4.87
C ALA A 56 -1.83 9.73 -4.12
N LEU A 57 -1.68 8.43 -4.21
CA LEU A 57 -2.59 7.47 -3.57
C LEU A 57 -1.97 6.94 -2.28
N GLY A 58 -2.71 7.02 -1.18
CA GLY A 58 -2.47 6.18 -0.02
C GLY A 58 -2.50 4.70 -0.39
N PRO A 59 -2.24 3.77 0.54
CA PRO A 59 -2.07 2.36 0.21
C PRO A 59 -3.23 1.78 -0.60
N VAL A 60 -2.89 1.08 -1.68
CA VAL A 60 -3.86 0.42 -2.60
C VAL A 60 -3.80 -1.10 -2.53
N PHE A 61 -2.75 -1.64 -1.91
CA PHE A 61 -2.54 -3.08 -1.81
C PHE A 61 -3.39 -3.72 -0.72
N SER A 62 -3.63 -5.03 -0.84
CA SER A 62 -4.44 -5.82 0.08
C SER A 62 -4.03 -5.60 1.53
N SER A 63 -4.98 -5.22 2.37
CA SER A 63 -4.74 -4.85 3.77
C SER A 63 -5.83 -5.39 4.68
N ALA A 64 -5.52 -5.57 5.97
CA ALA A 64 -6.49 -6.10 6.92
C ALA A 64 -7.58 -5.07 7.28
N SER A 65 -7.23 -3.77 7.28
CA SER A 65 -8.18 -2.70 7.59
C SER A 65 -7.89 -1.40 6.82
N HIS A 66 -6.95 -0.59 7.28
CA HIS A 66 -6.78 0.81 6.84
C HIS A 66 -5.73 1.02 5.73
N GLY A 67 -5.23 -0.04 5.09
CA GLY A 67 -4.22 0.06 4.03
C GLY A 67 -2.78 0.00 4.54
N TYR A 68 -2.50 0.54 5.73
CA TYR A 68 -1.16 0.52 6.34
C TYR A 68 -0.85 -0.79 7.08
N ASP A 69 -1.76 -1.72 7.13
CA ASP A 69 -1.63 -3.06 7.67
C ASP A 69 -1.66 -4.11 6.54
N THR A 70 -0.65 -4.04 5.68
CA THR A 70 -0.55 -4.80 4.43
C THR A 70 -0.58 -6.31 4.68
N LEU A 71 -1.43 -7.00 3.92
CA LEU A 71 -1.52 -8.46 3.85
C LEU A 71 -0.74 -9.02 2.67
N ASP A 72 -0.78 -8.34 1.52
CA ASP A 72 -0.10 -8.73 0.29
C ASP A 72 0.26 -7.47 -0.51
N TYR A 73 1.53 -7.37 -0.96
CA TYR A 73 2.02 -6.25 -1.77
C TYR A 73 1.79 -6.42 -3.28
N PHE A 74 1.33 -7.60 -3.72
CA PHE A 74 1.21 -7.96 -5.12
C PHE A 74 -0.24 -8.04 -5.60
N THR A 75 -1.20 -7.74 -4.72
CA THR A 75 -2.63 -7.80 -5.02
C THR A 75 -3.28 -6.49 -4.63
N ILE A 76 -4.09 -5.91 -5.53
CA ILE A 76 -4.91 -4.73 -5.21
C ILE A 76 -5.93 -5.14 -4.13
N ASP A 77 -6.23 -4.22 -3.21
CA ASP A 77 -7.21 -4.46 -2.16
C ASP A 77 -8.59 -4.71 -2.79
N PRO A 78 -9.22 -5.89 -2.57
CA PRO A 78 -10.48 -6.24 -3.22
C PRO A 78 -11.63 -5.30 -2.88
N ARG A 79 -11.51 -4.52 -1.80
CA ARG A 79 -12.46 -3.44 -1.47
C ARG A 79 -12.33 -2.24 -2.41
N LEU A 80 -11.23 -2.10 -3.14
CA LEU A 80 -10.99 -1.07 -4.15
C LEU A 80 -11.31 -1.57 -5.55
N GLY A 81 -10.82 -2.74 -5.90
CA GLY A 81 -10.92 -3.32 -7.22
C GLY A 81 -9.94 -4.47 -7.42
N ASP A 82 -9.64 -4.75 -8.67
CA ASP A 82 -8.61 -5.68 -9.11
C ASP A 82 -7.52 -4.96 -9.93
N ASP A 83 -6.60 -5.73 -10.52
CA ASP A 83 -5.51 -5.20 -11.33
C ASP A 83 -6.05 -4.48 -12.59
N ASP A 84 -7.13 -4.97 -13.20
CA ASP A 84 -7.76 -4.34 -14.37
C ASP A 84 -8.36 -2.97 -13.98
N ASP A 85 -9.03 -2.85 -12.84
CA ASP A 85 -9.55 -1.58 -12.33
C ASP A 85 -8.42 -0.58 -12.08
N PHE A 86 -7.31 -1.06 -11.52
CA PHE A 86 -6.15 -0.22 -11.24
C PHE A 86 -5.45 0.24 -12.52
N ASP A 87 -5.27 -0.65 -13.49
CA ASP A 87 -4.73 -0.32 -14.82
C ASP A 87 -5.62 0.72 -15.54
N HIS A 88 -6.93 0.57 -15.49
CA HIS A 88 -7.85 1.56 -16.02
C HIS A 88 -7.69 2.92 -15.36
N LEU A 89 -7.55 2.98 -14.04
CA LEU A 89 -7.29 4.22 -13.31
C LEU A 89 -5.97 4.86 -13.73
N LEU A 90 -4.88 4.07 -13.85
CA LEU A 90 -3.58 4.55 -14.31
C LEU A 90 -3.66 5.13 -15.72
N GLN A 91 -4.26 4.41 -16.66
CA GLN A 91 -4.44 4.87 -18.04
C GLN A 91 -5.25 6.18 -18.10
N ALA A 92 -6.35 6.26 -17.34
CA ALA A 92 -7.17 7.46 -17.27
C ALA A 92 -6.42 8.67 -16.68
N ALA A 93 -5.59 8.47 -15.65
CA ALA A 93 -4.75 9.50 -15.06
C ALA A 93 -3.68 9.98 -16.05
N HIS A 94 -2.95 9.07 -16.66
CA HIS A 94 -1.90 9.38 -17.63
C HIS A 94 -2.44 10.08 -18.88
N ALA A 95 -3.62 9.70 -19.37
CA ALA A 95 -4.28 10.37 -20.49
C ALA A 95 -4.62 11.84 -20.19
N ARG A 96 -4.69 12.23 -18.92
CA ARG A 96 -4.91 13.60 -18.43
C ARG A 96 -3.61 14.33 -18.05
N GLY A 97 -2.46 13.70 -18.25
CA GLY A 97 -1.15 14.24 -17.88
C GLY A 97 -0.85 14.17 -16.38
N LEU A 98 -1.60 13.39 -15.61
CA LEU A 98 -1.33 13.18 -14.19
C LEU A 98 -0.31 12.04 -14.00
N SER A 99 0.77 12.31 -13.30
CA SER A 99 1.66 11.26 -12.77
C SER A 99 0.99 10.58 -11.58
N VAL A 100 1.15 9.26 -11.42
CA VAL A 100 0.60 8.54 -10.27
C VAL A 100 1.74 8.15 -9.32
N LEU A 101 1.56 8.45 -8.03
CA LEU A 101 2.44 8.05 -6.95
C LEU A 101 1.66 7.13 -6.02
N LEU A 102 2.31 6.05 -5.58
CA LEU A 102 1.74 5.11 -4.62
C LEU A 102 2.46 5.22 -3.29
N ASP A 103 1.71 5.12 -2.21
CA ASP A 103 2.25 4.99 -0.87
C ASP A 103 2.76 3.55 -0.64
N GLY A 104 4.05 3.42 -0.37
CA GLY A 104 4.71 2.15 -0.11
C GLY A 104 4.90 1.92 1.39
N VAL A 105 4.11 1.04 1.99
CA VAL A 105 4.20 0.71 3.42
C VAL A 105 5.24 -0.39 3.63
N PHE A 106 6.52 -0.04 3.61
CA PHE A 106 7.61 -1.01 3.66
C PHE A 106 8.24 -1.19 5.05
N ASN A 107 7.88 -0.37 6.04
CA ASN A 107 8.44 -0.46 7.39
C ASN A 107 7.86 -1.63 8.20
N HIS A 108 6.59 -1.93 8.01
CA HIS A 108 5.85 -2.94 8.76
C HIS A 108 4.75 -3.54 7.90
N VAL A 109 4.21 -4.67 8.36
CA VAL A 109 3.09 -5.37 7.75
C VAL A 109 2.05 -5.75 8.81
N SER A 110 0.86 -6.15 8.37
CA SER A 110 -0.13 -6.74 9.26
C SER A 110 0.44 -7.98 9.99
N ARG A 111 0.09 -8.16 11.26
CA ARG A 111 0.35 -9.42 11.98
C ARG A 111 -0.26 -10.63 11.25
N ARG A 112 -1.28 -10.43 10.43
CA ARG A 112 -1.93 -11.45 9.60
C ARG A 112 -1.21 -11.71 8.28
N ASN A 113 -0.19 -10.91 7.92
CA ASN A 113 0.62 -11.14 6.72
C ASN A 113 1.34 -12.49 6.83
N ARG A 114 1.44 -13.20 5.70
CA ARG A 114 2.06 -14.53 5.64
C ARG A 114 3.50 -14.55 6.14
N ILE A 115 4.28 -13.51 5.83
CA ILE A 115 5.66 -13.37 6.34
C ILE A 115 5.70 -13.47 7.87
N VAL A 116 4.77 -12.80 8.56
CA VAL A 116 4.69 -12.81 10.02
C VAL A 116 4.23 -14.17 10.54
N GLN A 117 3.24 -14.78 9.90
CA GLN A 117 2.73 -16.10 10.29
C GLN A 117 3.81 -17.18 10.15
N ASP A 118 4.57 -17.17 9.07
CA ASP A 118 5.68 -18.09 8.83
C ASP A 118 6.79 -17.85 9.83
N ALA A 119 7.15 -16.60 10.14
CA ALA A 119 8.14 -16.23 11.13
C ALA A 119 7.76 -16.68 12.55
N GLN A 120 6.51 -16.49 12.96
CA GLN A 120 6.02 -16.94 14.27
C GLN A 120 6.05 -18.46 14.40
N SER A 121 5.72 -19.18 13.32
CA SER A 121 5.69 -20.65 13.32
C SER A 121 7.07 -21.26 13.35
N ALA A 122 8.05 -20.66 12.66
CA ALA A 122 9.40 -21.18 12.50
C ALA A 122 10.39 -20.69 13.58
N GLY A 123 10.06 -19.59 14.27
CA GLY A 123 10.89 -18.98 15.31
C GLY A 123 11.97 -18.03 14.79
N PRO A 124 12.59 -17.20 15.70
CA PRO A 124 13.44 -16.07 15.34
C PRO A 124 14.72 -16.45 14.59
N ASP A 125 15.27 -17.64 14.81
CA ASP A 125 16.53 -18.10 14.22
C ASP A 125 16.38 -18.70 12.82
N SER A 126 15.16 -18.92 12.36
CA SER A 126 14.84 -19.45 11.03
C SER A 126 14.98 -18.38 9.93
N ASP A 127 15.06 -18.81 8.68
CA ASP A 127 15.05 -17.88 7.54
C ASP A 127 13.77 -17.05 7.50
N ALA A 128 12.60 -17.65 7.76
CA ALA A 128 11.34 -16.94 7.89
C ALA A 128 11.35 -15.96 9.08
N GLY A 129 11.89 -16.39 10.23
CA GLY A 129 12.00 -15.55 11.42
C GLY A 129 12.85 -14.29 11.20
N ARG A 130 13.89 -14.38 10.36
CA ARG A 130 14.77 -13.25 10.04
C ARG A 130 14.13 -12.21 9.12
N MET A 131 12.96 -12.47 8.56
CA MET A 131 12.22 -11.50 7.74
C MET A 131 11.58 -10.38 8.57
N VAL A 132 11.32 -10.63 9.86
CA VAL A 132 10.71 -9.68 10.80
C VAL A 132 11.67 -9.34 11.94
N ARG A 133 11.43 -8.23 12.61
CA ARG A 133 12.23 -7.83 13.78
C ARG A 133 11.69 -8.48 15.05
N TRP A 134 12.65 -8.84 15.93
CA TRP A 134 12.37 -9.39 17.25
C TRP A 134 13.01 -8.53 18.33
N CYS A 135 12.29 -8.35 19.44
CA CYS A 135 12.78 -7.67 20.63
C CYS A 135 12.47 -8.52 21.87
N ALA A 136 13.50 -8.91 22.63
CA ALA A 136 13.38 -9.74 23.83
C ALA A 136 12.52 -11.02 23.64
N GLY A 137 12.66 -11.68 22.47
CA GLY A 137 11.93 -12.91 22.13
C GLY A 137 10.49 -12.71 21.65
N HIS A 138 10.05 -11.46 21.49
CA HIS A 138 8.75 -11.09 20.93
C HIS A 138 8.90 -10.35 19.61
N LEU A 139 7.88 -10.42 18.75
CA LEU A 139 7.82 -9.61 17.53
C LEU A 139 7.89 -8.14 17.88
N ASP A 140 8.80 -7.40 17.23
CA ASP A 140 8.86 -5.94 17.31
C ASP A 140 7.69 -5.34 16.55
N VAL A 141 7.05 -4.30 17.11
CA VAL A 141 5.85 -3.68 16.56
C VAL A 141 6.05 -2.19 16.33
N PHE A 142 5.39 -1.66 15.32
CA PHE A 142 5.47 -0.25 14.98
C PHE A 142 4.71 0.60 16.01
N GLU A 143 5.43 1.48 16.70
CA GLU A 143 4.90 2.48 17.65
C GLU A 143 3.90 1.90 18.69
N GLY A 144 4.11 0.66 19.11
CA GLY A 144 3.24 -0.01 20.09
C GLY A 144 1.94 -0.60 19.53
N HIS A 145 1.73 -0.51 18.22
CA HIS A 145 0.58 -1.12 17.54
C HIS A 145 0.77 -2.62 17.37
N SER A 146 0.12 -3.43 18.19
CA SER A 146 0.28 -4.90 18.22
C SER A 146 0.03 -5.59 16.88
N ASP A 147 -0.78 -4.99 16.03
CA ASP A 147 -1.17 -5.54 14.72
C ASP A 147 -0.22 -5.18 13.58
N LEU A 148 0.77 -4.28 13.82
CA LEU A 148 1.75 -3.82 12.85
C LEU A 148 3.14 -4.34 13.21
N VAL A 149 3.60 -5.38 12.53
CA VAL A 149 4.89 -6.04 12.81
C VAL A 149 5.98 -5.46 11.94
N ALA A 150 7.08 -5.04 12.56
CA ALA A 150 8.21 -4.41 11.88
C ALA A 150 8.97 -5.44 11.02
N LEU A 151 9.27 -5.07 9.77
CA LEU A 151 10.11 -5.83 8.86
C LEU A 151 11.60 -5.64 9.19
N ASN A 152 12.40 -6.66 8.94
CA ASN A 152 13.84 -6.65 9.21
C ASN A 152 14.62 -6.19 7.97
N HIS A 153 14.77 -4.89 7.78
CA HIS A 153 15.48 -4.31 6.64
C HIS A 153 17.00 -4.56 6.63
N ASP A 154 17.58 -5.10 7.71
CA ASP A 154 18.97 -5.57 7.73
C ASP A 154 19.13 -6.89 6.98
N ASN A 155 18.03 -7.62 6.78
CA ASN A 155 17.99 -8.81 5.95
C ASN A 155 17.78 -8.44 4.48
N PRO A 156 18.74 -8.73 3.55
CA PRO A 156 18.59 -8.43 2.13
C PRO A 156 17.33 -9.02 1.49
N ALA A 157 16.90 -10.21 1.90
CA ALA A 157 15.72 -10.89 1.37
C ALA A 157 14.38 -10.13 1.62
N VAL A 158 14.36 -9.16 2.55
CA VAL A 158 13.19 -8.29 2.75
C VAL A 158 13.07 -7.23 1.66
N ARG A 159 14.14 -6.99 0.89
CA ARG A 159 14.21 -5.94 -0.13
C ARG A 159 14.09 -6.48 -1.56
N GLU A 160 14.04 -7.80 -1.71
CA GLU A 160 13.87 -8.53 -2.98
C GLU A 160 12.43 -8.93 -3.21
#